data_d330aaeebda74fc83f15d90b1c0cbcd7
#
_entry.id   d330aaeebda74fc83f15d90b1c0cbcd7
#
_cell.length_a   1.000
_cell.length_b   1.000
_cell.length_c   1.000
_cell.angle_alpha   90.00
_cell.angle_beta   90.00
_cell.angle_gamma   90.00
#
_symmetry.space_group_name_H-M   'P 1'
#
loop_
_entity.id
_entity.type
_entity.pdbx_description
1 polymer ?
#
loop_
_entity_poly.entity_id
_entity_poly.type
_entity_poly.pdbx_seq_one_letter_code
_entity_poly.pdbx_strand_id
1 'polypeptide(L)'
;MASTSNPPNVEIDAGNNQISHQDAGASQGNSQALTVRQDNQNGSQRTRRLWHWPSVLITASIAALIFPVYHLATSLVPAPAPLDPTDYLGRARQILKTTPLIDGHNDLPYMLRVELQNKIYEGVNLSEKLLGHTDLYRMREGQVGGQFWSVWVDCEPTDYTEDPTASVRDTLEQIDVAKRMIQNYSSTLQYCDNPRCAREAFRNGKIASMLGIEGGHQVGNSIASIRQFYDLGVRYITTTHNCDNAFATSASTVAVGREDRGLSPFGHEYVKEMNRLGMMIDLSHVSHQTMRDVLSITQAPVIFSHSGAYSVQRHLRHVPDDVLRGVKKNGGIVMVTFINRFLNMEDPDSATIQDVVDHIFHIAEVACWESLGVGGDYSGTPECPIGLEDVSKYPNLIAALLERGATDEQVRLLAGENILRVWSTIEDIGAQIRGEGSKNSLPNEAVWDGRTWTKGHSWLPFMFPGSKARLHGNSKAAKPKASDFNIRT
;
A
#
# COMPACT_ATOMS: atom_id res chain seq x y z
N MET A 1 9.40 -28.36 45.75
CA MET A 1 10.77 -28.92 45.77
C MET A 1 11.38 -28.58 44.43
N ALA A 2 12.38 -27.74 44.45
CA ALA A 2 13.05 -27.15 43.30
C ALA A 2 14.05 -28.12 42.66
N SER A 3 14.25 -28.04 41.37
CA SER A 3 15.57 -28.35 40.79
C SER A 3 15.78 -27.47 39.56
N THR A 4 16.69 -26.54 39.74
CA THR A 4 17.32 -25.67 38.72
C THR A 4 18.40 -26.49 38.00
N SER A 5 18.45 -26.40 36.66
CA SER A 5 19.63 -26.80 35.89
C SER A 5 19.98 -25.71 34.90
N ASN A 6 21.15 -25.07 35.11
CA ASN A 6 21.80 -24.15 34.20
C ASN A 6 22.42 -24.90 33.01
N PRO A 7 22.46 -24.30 31.80
CA PRO A 7 23.25 -24.81 30.69
C PRO A 7 24.72 -24.28 30.75
N PRO A 8 25.67 -24.97 30.11
CA PRO A 8 27.11 -24.71 30.26
C PRO A 8 27.64 -23.54 29.43
N ASN A 9 28.64 -22.86 29.97
CA ASN A 9 29.47 -21.88 29.31
C ASN A 9 30.27 -22.48 28.15
N VAL A 10 30.27 -21.80 27.00
CA VAL A 10 31.23 -22.05 25.92
C VAL A 10 32.21 -20.86 25.89
N GLU A 11 33.46 -21.13 26.21
CA GLU A 11 34.59 -20.22 25.97
C GLU A 11 34.87 -20.16 24.47
N ILE A 12 35.00 -18.94 23.92
CA ILE A 12 35.48 -18.70 22.56
C ILE A 12 36.90 -18.17 22.63
N ASP A 13 37.79 -18.97 22.08
CA ASP A 13 39.24 -18.72 21.94
C ASP A 13 39.50 -17.61 20.89
N ALA A 14 40.31 -16.65 21.23
CA ALA A 14 40.70 -15.52 20.40
C ALA A 14 41.93 -15.88 19.53
N GLY A 15 41.71 -16.28 18.31
CA GLY A 15 42.75 -16.53 17.32
C GLY A 15 43.09 -15.29 16.49
N ASN A 16 44.27 -14.76 16.74
CA ASN A 16 44.96 -13.71 16.01
C ASN A 16 45.24 -14.11 14.55
N ASN A 17 44.80 -13.33 13.55
CA ASN A 17 45.37 -13.39 12.22
C ASN A 17 45.63 -11.98 11.67
N GLN A 18 46.90 -11.63 11.65
CA GLN A 18 47.46 -10.49 10.93
C GLN A 18 47.47 -10.83 9.41
N ILE A 19 46.94 -9.95 8.58
CA ILE A 19 47.21 -9.95 7.16
C ILE A 19 47.88 -8.61 6.78
N SER A 20 49.07 -8.79 6.19
CA SER A 20 50.03 -7.80 5.74
C SER A 20 49.51 -6.93 4.60
N HIS A 21 49.82 -5.63 4.65
CA HIS A 21 49.77 -4.69 3.54
C HIS A 21 50.80 -5.03 2.46
N GLN A 22 50.42 -5.00 1.20
CA GLN A 22 51.31 -4.78 0.08
C GLN A 22 50.77 -3.66 -0.80
N ASP A 23 51.64 -2.66 -0.97
CA ASP A 23 51.53 -1.53 -1.90
C ASP A 23 51.66 -1.96 -3.36
N ALA A 24 50.89 -1.37 -4.27
CA ALA A 24 51.23 -1.10 -5.67
C ALA A 24 50.17 -0.14 -6.22
N GLY A 25 50.48 1.04 -6.61
CA GLY A 25 51.27 1.42 -7.75
C GLY A 25 50.39 2.33 -8.62
N ALA A 26 50.64 3.65 -8.61
CA ALA A 26 49.96 4.68 -9.38
C ALA A 26 50.23 4.48 -10.90
N SER A 27 49.19 4.61 -11.73
CA SER A 27 49.31 4.83 -13.16
C SER A 27 48.46 6.00 -13.60
N GLN A 28 49.15 7.08 -13.99
CA GLN A 28 48.61 8.23 -14.73
C GLN A 28 48.32 7.84 -16.18
N GLY A 29 47.17 8.27 -16.71
CA GLY A 29 46.81 8.04 -18.11
C GLY A 29 45.90 9.10 -18.67
N ASN A 30 46.51 10.15 -19.18
CA ASN A 30 46.16 11.03 -20.33
C ASN A 30 44.70 11.15 -20.80
N SER A 31 44.16 12.33 -20.60
CA SER A 31 43.07 12.96 -21.38
C SER A 31 43.60 13.36 -22.78
N GLN A 32 43.06 12.83 -23.86
CA GLN A 32 43.15 13.41 -25.21
C GLN A 32 41.81 13.91 -25.67
N ALA A 33 41.73 15.24 -25.83
CA ALA A 33 40.64 15.95 -26.50
C ALA A 33 40.72 15.69 -28.02
N LEU A 34 39.63 15.22 -28.60
CA LEU A 34 39.48 15.11 -30.08
C LEU A 34 38.77 16.35 -30.58
N THR A 35 39.54 17.20 -31.26
CA THR A 35 39.11 18.36 -32.06
C THR A 35 38.58 17.83 -33.40
N VAL A 36 37.33 18.14 -33.71
CA VAL A 36 36.74 17.91 -35.05
C VAL A 36 37.07 19.08 -35.95
N ARG A 37 37.86 18.80 -37.00
CA ARG A 37 38.06 19.72 -38.15
C ARG A 37 36.90 19.51 -39.14
N GLN A 38 36.26 20.59 -39.50
CA GLN A 38 35.43 20.69 -40.70
C GLN A 38 36.36 20.85 -41.91
N ASP A 39 36.22 19.97 -42.89
CA ASP A 39 36.66 20.21 -44.25
C ASP A 39 35.48 20.09 -45.20
N ASN A 40 35.21 21.24 -45.84
CA ASN A 40 34.30 21.40 -46.95
C ASN A 40 35.03 20.91 -48.24
N GLN A 41 34.47 19.93 -48.94
CA GLN A 41 34.72 19.83 -50.39
C GLN A 41 33.45 19.34 -51.12
N ASN A 42 33.01 20.20 -52.04
CA ASN A 42 32.04 19.94 -53.08
C ASN A 42 32.49 18.84 -54.03
N GLY A 43 31.66 17.88 -54.27
CA GLY A 43 31.84 16.87 -55.30
C GLY A 43 30.51 16.26 -55.71
N SER A 44 29.88 16.86 -56.72
CA SER A 44 28.67 16.36 -57.37
C SER A 44 28.95 15.00 -58.03
N GLN A 45 28.40 13.93 -57.49
CA GLN A 45 28.18 12.70 -58.27
C GLN A 45 26.69 12.25 -58.09
N ARG A 46 25.93 12.41 -59.15
CA ARG A 46 24.59 11.82 -59.31
C ARG A 46 24.73 10.31 -59.47
N THR A 47 24.57 9.56 -58.38
CA THR A 47 24.29 8.11 -58.47
C THR A 47 22.79 7.92 -58.63
N ARG A 48 22.38 7.47 -59.81
CA ARG A 48 21.02 6.97 -60.08
C ARG A 48 20.77 5.79 -59.18
N ARG A 49 19.91 5.93 -58.13
CA ARG A 49 19.32 4.82 -57.39
C ARG A 49 18.37 4.08 -58.33
N LEU A 50 18.76 2.93 -58.82
CA LEU A 50 17.87 1.95 -59.40
C LEU A 50 16.99 1.43 -58.27
N TRP A 51 15.73 1.86 -58.26
CA TRP A 51 14.71 1.30 -57.39
C TRP A 51 14.44 -0.14 -57.85
N HIS A 52 14.71 -1.13 -56.99
CA HIS A 52 14.36 -2.52 -57.21
C HIS A 52 12.83 -2.72 -57.02
N TRP A 53 12.05 -2.38 -58.02
CA TRP A 53 10.62 -2.58 -58.08
C TRP A 53 10.16 -4.01 -57.81
N PRO A 54 10.90 -5.07 -58.15
CA PRO A 54 10.49 -6.45 -57.89
C PRO A 54 10.31 -6.77 -56.42
N SER A 55 11.18 -6.25 -55.53
CA SER A 55 11.10 -6.53 -54.11
C SER A 55 9.86 -5.91 -53.43
N VAL A 56 9.41 -4.73 -53.87
CA VAL A 56 8.21 -4.06 -53.34
C VAL A 56 6.94 -4.78 -53.82
N LEU A 57 6.91 -5.28 -55.06
CA LEU A 57 5.78 -6.04 -55.60
C LEU A 57 5.64 -7.39 -54.89
N ILE A 58 6.74 -8.08 -54.60
CA ILE A 58 6.70 -9.37 -53.84
C ILE A 58 6.20 -9.19 -52.44
N THR A 59 6.64 -8.16 -51.70
CA THR A 59 6.13 -7.88 -50.32
C THR A 59 4.69 -7.48 -50.35
N ALA A 60 4.24 -6.66 -51.30
CA ALA A 60 2.83 -6.28 -51.43
C ALA A 60 1.93 -7.48 -51.78
N SER A 61 2.41 -8.41 -52.62
CA SER A 61 1.67 -9.63 -52.97
C SER A 61 1.58 -10.62 -51.80
N ILE A 62 2.62 -10.77 -51.02
CA ILE A 62 2.62 -11.59 -49.78
C ILE A 62 1.67 -11.00 -48.74
N ALA A 63 1.70 -9.69 -48.52
CA ALA A 63 0.77 -9.02 -47.62
C ALA A 63 -0.71 -9.12 -48.08
N ALA A 64 -0.97 -9.04 -49.42
CA ALA A 64 -2.28 -9.19 -50.00
C ALA A 64 -2.86 -10.60 -49.90
N LEU A 65 -1.99 -11.61 -49.73
CA LEU A 65 -2.42 -13.01 -49.51
C LEU A 65 -2.54 -13.34 -48.01
N ILE A 66 -1.64 -12.80 -47.18
CA ILE A 66 -1.69 -13.06 -45.73
C ILE A 66 -2.87 -12.37 -45.07
N PHE A 67 -3.22 -11.15 -45.49
CA PHE A 67 -4.31 -10.39 -44.90
C PHE A 67 -5.68 -11.08 -45.03
N PRO A 68 -6.14 -11.55 -46.23
CA PRO A 68 -7.38 -12.26 -46.31
C PRO A 68 -7.35 -13.66 -45.68
N VAL A 69 -6.20 -14.35 -45.68
CA VAL A 69 -6.07 -15.64 -44.99
C VAL A 69 -6.13 -15.45 -43.46
N TYR A 70 -5.51 -14.40 -42.94
CA TYR A 70 -5.59 -14.05 -41.50
C TYR A 70 -7.06 -13.67 -41.14
N HIS A 71 -7.70 -12.82 -41.93
CA HIS A 71 -9.12 -12.47 -41.74
C HIS A 71 -10.06 -13.65 -41.88
N LEU A 72 -9.83 -14.56 -42.84
CA LEU A 72 -10.61 -15.77 -42.98
C LEU A 72 -10.37 -16.75 -41.82
N ALA A 73 -9.14 -16.88 -41.35
CA ALA A 73 -8.80 -17.72 -40.21
C ALA A 73 -9.39 -17.17 -38.90
N THR A 74 -9.38 -15.84 -38.72
CA THR A 74 -10.00 -15.22 -37.54
C THR A 74 -11.52 -15.22 -37.56
N SER A 75 -12.14 -15.21 -38.76
CA SER A 75 -13.60 -15.34 -38.92
C SER A 75 -14.10 -16.79 -38.83
N LEU A 76 -13.22 -17.79 -38.95
CA LEU A 76 -13.53 -19.20 -38.74
C LEU A 76 -13.38 -19.67 -37.29
N VAL A 77 -12.82 -18.86 -36.39
CA VAL A 77 -12.88 -19.14 -34.96
C VAL A 77 -14.30 -18.82 -34.49
N PRO A 78 -15.12 -19.84 -34.17
CA PRO A 78 -16.46 -19.55 -33.68
C PRO A 78 -16.34 -18.66 -32.46
N ALA A 79 -17.13 -17.58 -32.41
CA ALA A 79 -17.25 -16.81 -31.19
C ALA A 79 -17.57 -17.78 -30.04
N PRO A 80 -16.93 -17.66 -28.90
CA PRO A 80 -17.25 -18.52 -27.76
C PRO A 80 -18.75 -18.49 -27.54
N ALA A 81 -19.33 -19.65 -27.35
CA ALA A 81 -20.78 -19.75 -27.10
C ALA A 81 -21.13 -18.81 -25.94
N PRO A 82 -22.29 -18.11 -26.04
CA PRO A 82 -22.74 -17.29 -24.92
C PRO A 82 -22.80 -18.17 -23.65
N LEU A 83 -22.25 -17.66 -22.54
CA LEU A 83 -22.36 -18.35 -21.26
C LEU A 83 -23.84 -18.52 -20.90
N ASP A 84 -24.20 -19.66 -20.30
CA ASP A 84 -25.50 -19.82 -19.67
C ASP A 84 -25.68 -18.66 -18.66
N PRO A 85 -26.82 -17.92 -18.71
CA PRO A 85 -27.07 -16.85 -17.73
C PRO A 85 -26.96 -17.29 -16.26
N THR A 86 -27.14 -18.59 -15.99
CA THR A 86 -27.02 -19.20 -14.65
C THR A 86 -25.62 -19.72 -14.36
N ASP A 87 -24.69 -19.69 -15.31
CA ASP A 87 -23.26 -19.95 -15.02
C ASP A 87 -22.61 -18.72 -14.40
N TYR A 88 -22.96 -18.44 -13.15
CA TYR A 88 -22.45 -17.29 -12.40
C TYR A 88 -20.93 -17.31 -12.25
N LEU A 89 -20.33 -18.50 -12.05
CA LEU A 89 -18.87 -18.62 -11.93
C LEU A 89 -18.18 -18.34 -13.28
N GLY A 90 -18.70 -18.84 -14.38
CA GLY A 90 -18.19 -18.52 -15.72
C GLY A 90 -18.29 -17.03 -16.03
N ARG A 91 -19.43 -16.39 -15.69
CA ARG A 91 -19.62 -14.93 -15.81
C ARG A 91 -18.64 -14.16 -14.93
N ALA A 92 -18.47 -14.55 -13.66
CA ALA A 92 -17.51 -13.95 -12.75
C ALA A 92 -16.10 -13.96 -13.34
N ARG A 93 -15.63 -15.12 -13.79
CA ARG A 93 -14.32 -15.29 -14.43
C ARG A 93 -14.18 -14.48 -15.72
N GLN A 94 -15.24 -14.30 -16.49
CA GLN A 94 -15.23 -13.47 -17.70
C GLN A 94 -15.11 -11.98 -17.35
N ILE A 95 -15.81 -11.50 -16.32
CA ILE A 95 -15.71 -10.13 -15.83
C ILE A 95 -14.29 -9.83 -15.36
N LEU A 96 -13.70 -10.72 -14.55
CA LEU A 96 -12.35 -10.55 -13.98
C LEU A 96 -11.22 -10.62 -15.02
N LYS A 97 -11.47 -11.16 -16.23
CA LYS A 97 -10.50 -11.06 -17.34
C LYS A 97 -10.32 -9.63 -17.87
N THR A 98 -11.29 -8.77 -17.69
CA THR A 98 -11.31 -7.40 -18.24
C THR A 98 -11.35 -6.31 -17.17
N THR A 99 -11.58 -6.69 -15.93
CA THR A 99 -11.65 -5.80 -14.78
C THR A 99 -10.69 -6.28 -13.72
N PRO A 100 -9.72 -5.47 -13.26
CA PRO A 100 -8.82 -5.88 -12.21
C PRO A 100 -9.59 -6.07 -10.90
N LEU A 101 -9.48 -7.25 -10.28
CA LEU A 101 -9.86 -7.41 -8.89
C LEU A 101 -8.71 -6.88 -8.04
N ILE A 102 -8.97 -5.84 -7.25
CA ILE A 102 -7.99 -5.20 -6.38
C ILE A 102 -8.41 -5.38 -4.93
N ASP A 103 -7.61 -6.12 -4.18
CA ASP A 103 -7.81 -6.31 -2.76
C ASP A 103 -7.10 -5.21 -1.97
N GLY A 104 -7.82 -4.63 -0.98
CA GLY A 104 -7.38 -3.51 -0.18
C GLY A 104 -6.39 -3.86 0.92
N HIS A 105 -6.28 -5.16 1.30
CA HIS A 105 -5.45 -5.53 2.46
C HIS A 105 -5.02 -6.99 2.46
N ASN A 106 -3.71 -7.23 2.63
CA ASN A 106 -3.13 -8.57 2.76
C ASN A 106 -1.80 -8.53 3.52
N ASP A 107 -1.69 -9.35 4.56
CA ASP A 107 -0.56 -9.35 5.50
C ASP A 107 0.56 -10.34 5.15
N LEU A 108 0.63 -10.81 3.91
CA LEU A 108 1.76 -11.67 3.51
C LEU A 108 3.13 -11.09 3.86
N PRO A 109 3.41 -9.75 3.70
CA PRO A 109 4.70 -9.18 4.10
C PRO A 109 5.00 -9.35 5.60
N TYR A 110 3.99 -9.28 6.47
CA TYR A 110 4.15 -9.53 7.89
C TYR A 110 4.50 -11.00 8.17
N MET A 111 3.84 -11.94 7.49
CA MET A 111 4.17 -13.37 7.61
C MET A 111 5.61 -13.66 7.18
N LEU A 112 6.11 -12.99 6.12
CA LEU A 112 7.51 -13.09 5.71
C LEU A 112 8.47 -12.55 6.78
N ARG A 113 8.05 -11.52 7.55
CA ARG A 113 8.83 -10.99 8.66
C ARG A 113 8.88 -11.98 9.84
N VAL A 114 7.73 -12.47 10.30
CA VAL A 114 7.64 -13.32 11.50
C VAL A 114 8.26 -14.70 11.26
N GLU A 115 7.89 -15.34 10.15
CA GLU A 115 8.29 -16.72 9.86
C GLU A 115 9.72 -16.81 9.32
N LEU A 116 10.14 -15.83 8.50
CA LEU A 116 11.43 -15.88 7.79
C LEU A 116 12.43 -14.83 8.26
N GLN A 117 12.07 -13.98 9.23
CA GLN A 117 12.94 -12.89 9.68
C GLN A 117 13.43 -12.02 8.50
N ASN A 118 12.55 -11.74 7.54
CA ASN A 118 12.82 -11.02 6.29
C ASN A 118 13.82 -11.71 5.32
N LYS A 119 14.17 -13.00 5.51
CA LYS A 119 15.09 -13.78 4.68
C LYS A 119 14.31 -14.50 3.58
N ILE A 120 13.84 -13.79 2.57
CA ILE A 120 12.89 -14.29 1.56
C ILE A 120 13.52 -15.05 0.39
N TYR A 121 14.85 -15.00 0.19
CA TYR A 121 15.47 -15.56 -1.00
C TYR A 121 15.72 -17.07 -0.92
N GLU A 122 15.83 -17.63 0.28
CA GLU A 122 16.11 -19.04 0.52
C GLU A 122 14.99 -19.77 1.27
N GLY A 123 14.09 -19.01 1.92
CA GLY A 123 13.10 -19.55 2.86
C GLY A 123 11.76 -19.93 2.25
N VAL A 124 11.40 -19.35 1.08
CA VAL A 124 10.06 -19.51 0.50
C VAL A 124 10.05 -19.37 -1.01
N ASN A 125 9.23 -20.17 -1.68
CA ASN A 125 8.91 -19.99 -3.09
C ASN A 125 7.41 -19.63 -3.24
N LEU A 126 7.10 -18.35 -3.41
CA LEU A 126 5.73 -17.87 -3.57
C LEU A 126 5.06 -18.34 -4.88
N SER A 127 5.81 -18.93 -5.82
CA SER A 127 5.23 -19.51 -7.04
C SER A 127 4.63 -20.89 -6.82
N GLU A 128 4.86 -21.50 -5.66
CA GLU A 128 4.29 -22.77 -5.23
C GLU A 128 3.10 -22.54 -4.30
N LYS A 129 2.26 -23.55 -4.13
CA LYS A 129 1.15 -23.50 -3.18
C LYS A 129 1.67 -23.60 -1.75
N LEU A 130 1.45 -22.55 -0.97
CA LEU A 130 1.86 -22.46 0.43
C LEU A 130 0.75 -22.93 1.40
N LEU A 131 1.09 -23.08 2.67
CA LEU A 131 0.12 -23.45 3.72
C LEU A 131 -0.85 -22.30 4.07
N GLY A 132 -0.37 -21.03 4.00
CA GLY A 132 -1.21 -19.84 4.30
C GLY A 132 -2.25 -19.53 3.24
N HIS A 133 -2.82 -18.35 3.29
CA HIS A 133 -3.92 -17.94 2.41
C HIS A 133 -3.45 -17.37 1.06
N THR A 134 -2.18 -17.00 0.95
CA THR A 134 -1.67 -16.20 -0.18
C THR A 134 -0.40 -16.79 -0.76
N ASP A 135 -0.40 -17.04 -2.07
CA ASP A 135 0.74 -17.31 -2.92
C ASP A 135 0.40 -16.93 -4.37
N LEU A 136 1.41 -16.83 -5.21
CA LEU A 136 1.21 -16.36 -6.60
C LEU A 136 0.44 -17.35 -7.47
N TYR A 137 0.50 -18.65 -7.15
CA TYR A 137 -0.29 -19.66 -7.85
C TYR A 137 -1.78 -19.41 -7.64
N ARG A 138 -2.21 -19.31 -6.36
CA ARG A 138 -3.61 -19.08 -6.00
C ARG A 138 -4.09 -17.66 -6.35
N MET A 139 -3.24 -16.63 -6.29
CA MET A 139 -3.59 -15.29 -6.79
C MET A 139 -3.95 -15.31 -8.29
N ARG A 140 -3.26 -16.12 -9.09
CA ARG A 140 -3.63 -16.30 -10.50
C ARG A 140 -4.93 -17.06 -10.69
N GLU A 141 -5.16 -18.13 -9.91
CA GLU A 141 -6.44 -18.86 -9.90
C GLU A 141 -7.61 -17.95 -9.52
N GLY A 142 -7.40 -17.07 -8.53
CA GLY A 142 -8.35 -16.07 -8.08
C GLY A 142 -8.48 -14.85 -8.99
N GLN A 143 -7.74 -14.81 -10.10
CA GLN A 143 -7.71 -13.71 -11.05
C GLN A 143 -7.47 -12.34 -10.37
N VAL A 144 -6.61 -12.31 -9.34
CA VAL A 144 -6.22 -11.09 -8.63
C VAL A 144 -5.49 -10.18 -9.60
N GLY A 145 -6.00 -8.96 -9.80
CA GLY A 145 -5.42 -7.95 -10.68
C GLY A 145 -4.57 -6.93 -9.94
N GLY A 146 -4.77 -6.79 -8.64
CA GLY A 146 -3.98 -5.90 -7.79
C GLY A 146 -4.13 -6.22 -6.30
N GLN A 147 -3.10 -5.89 -5.52
CA GLN A 147 -3.06 -6.14 -4.08
C GLN A 147 -2.40 -4.96 -3.38
N PHE A 148 -3.08 -4.42 -2.36
CA PHE A 148 -2.42 -3.60 -1.35
C PHE A 148 -1.80 -4.54 -0.31
N TRP A 149 -0.47 -4.54 -0.25
CA TRP A 149 0.30 -5.28 0.73
C TRP A 149 0.37 -4.46 2.02
N SER A 150 -0.06 -5.06 3.12
CA SER A 150 0.02 -4.44 4.44
C SER A 150 1.47 -4.36 4.90
N VAL A 151 1.88 -3.16 5.27
CA VAL A 151 3.11 -2.87 6.00
C VAL A 151 2.70 -2.69 7.45
N TRP A 152 2.60 -3.80 8.16
CA TRP A 152 2.18 -3.80 9.55
C TRP A 152 3.32 -4.20 10.48
N VAL A 153 3.37 -3.54 11.64
CA VAL A 153 4.16 -3.91 12.80
C VAL A 153 3.29 -3.80 14.05
N ASP A 154 3.60 -4.61 15.07
CA ASP A 154 2.81 -4.67 16.29
C ASP A 154 2.72 -3.30 16.97
N CYS A 155 1.60 -3.06 17.66
CA CYS A 155 1.50 -2.00 18.64
C CYS A 155 2.46 -2.29 19.80
N GLU A 156 3.38 -1.39 20.07
CA GLU A 156 4.23 -1.52 21.25
C GLU A 156 3.40 -1.50 22.54
N PRO A 157 3.81 -2.25 23.58
CA PRO A 157 3.07 -2.28 24.85
C PRO A 157 3.10 -0.94 25.61
N THR A 158 3.89 0.00 25.16
CA THR A 158 4.04 1.34 25.76
C THR A 158 2.86 2.23 25.43
N ASP A 159 2.52 3.14 26.34
CA ASP A 159 1.54 4.18 26.09
C ASP A 159 1.97 5.00 24.85
N TYR A 160 1.02 5.31 23.95
CA TYR A 160 1.28 6.14 22.77
C TYR A 160 1.83 7.54 23.09
N THR A 161 1.85 7.93 24.38
CA THR A 161 2.49 9.15 24.86
C THR A 161 4.02 9.10 24.79
N GLU A 162 4.61 7.92 24.64
CA GLU A 162 6.02 7.75 24.35
C GLU A 162 6.29 7.86 22.84
N ASP A 163 7.49 8.33 22.48
CA ASP A 163 7.89 8.50 21.07
C ASP A 163 8.28 7.12 20.48
N PRO A 164 7.42 6.46 19.66
CA PRO A 164 7.61 5.08 19.22
C PRO A 164 8.64 4.99 18.08
N THR A 165 9.91 5.24 18.35
CA THR A 165 10.98 5.22 17.33
C THR A 165 11.26 3.83 16.78
N ALA A 166 11.05 2.76 17.55
CA ALA A 166 11.22 1.38 17.13
C ALA A 166 10.22 1.02 16.00
N SER A 167 8.97 1.43 16.15
CA SER A 167 7.94 1.20 15.11
C SER A 167 8.31 1.83 13.77
N VAL A 168 8.97 3.00 13.76
CA VAL A 168 9.44 3.64 12.51
C VAL A 168 10.52 2.79 11.84
N ARG A 169 11.50 2.29 12.59
CA ARG A 169 12.56 1.40 12.06
C ARG A 169 11.94 0.12 11.48
N ASP A 170 11.06 -0.51 12.24
CA ASP A 170 10.46 -1.79 11.86
C ASP A 170 9.53 -1.63 10.65
N THR A 171 8.87 -0.47 10.52
CA THR A 171 8.10 -0.10 9.32
C THR A 171 9.01 0.03 8.09
N LEU A 172 10.19 0.63 8.21
CA LEU A 172 11.16 0.72 7.12
C LEU A 172 11.62 -0.67 6.67
N GLU A 173 11.90 -1.58 7.60
CA GLU A 173 12.25 -2.97 7.31
C GLU A 173 11.09 -3.72 6.63
N GLN A 174 9.85 -3.45 7.05
CA GLN A 174 8.66 -4.07 6.45
C GLN A 174 8.40 -3.56 5.02
N ILE A 175 8.62 -2.27 4.75
CA ILE A 175 8.60 -1.70 3.39
C ILE A 175 9.68 -2.37 2.52
N ASP A 176 10.88 -2.57 3.06
CA ASP A 176 11.98 -3.22 2.34
C ASP A 176 11.63 -4.65 1.94
N VAL A 177 11.15 -5.48 2.88
CA VAL A 177 10.81 -6.86 2.57
C VAL A 177 9.68 -6.95 1.54
N ALA A 178 8.65 -6.11 1.63
CA ALA A 178 7.57 -6.07 0.66
C ALA A 178 8.09 -5.69 -0.74
N LYS A 179 8.94 -4.68 -0.85
CA LYS A 179 9.54 -4.29 -2.13
C LYS A 179 10.47 -5.36 -2.71
N ARG A 180 11.29 -6.01 -1.87
CA ARG A 180 12.15 -7.12 -2.31
C ARG A 180 11.32 -8.30 -2.80
N MET A 181 10.21 -8.63 -2.11
CA MET A 181 9.25 -9.64 -2.55
C MET A 181 8.72 -9.30 -3.95
N ILE A 182 8.20 -8.09 -4.16
CA ILE A 182 7.66 -7.66 -5.45
C ILE A 182 8.74 -7.74 -6.54
N GLN A 183 9.95 -7.31 -6.25
CA GLN A 183 11.06 -7.34 -7.20
C GLN A 183 11.50 -8.76 -7.53
N ASN A 184 11.58 -9.66 -6.55
CA ASN A 184 11.97 -11.06 -6.74
C ASN A 184 10.99 -11.79 -7.66
N TYR A 185 9.72 -11.45 -7.61
CA TYR A 185 8.67 -12.02 -8.46
C TYR A 185 8.16 -11.08 -9.55
N SER A 186 9.05 -10.23 -10.09
CA SER A 186 8.72 -9.19 -11.08
C SER A 186 8.15 -9.71 -12.41
N SER A 187 8.25 -11.00 -12.69
CA SER A 187 7.52 -11.64 -13.81
C SER A 187 6.02 -11.71 -13.59
N THR A 188 5.56 -11.70 -12.33
CA THR A 188 4.15 -11.81 -11.92
C THR A 188 3.66 -10.53 -11.24
N LEU A 189 4.46 -9.95 -10.37
CA LEU A 189 4.13 -8.75 -9.60
C LEU A 189 4.71 -7.51 -10.28
N GLN A 190 4.00 -6.39 -10.20
CA GLN A 190 4.50 -5.09 -10.62
C GLN A 190 4.25 -4.07 -9.51
N TYR A 191 5.33 -3.49 -8.97
CA TYR A 191 5.20 -2.40 -8.03
C TYR A 191 4.50 -1.22 -8.68
N CYS A 192 3.47 -0.70 -8.02
CA CYS A 192 2.67 0.42 -8.48
C CYS A 192 2.42 1.41 -7.34
N ASP A 193 2.62 2.68 -7.61
CA ASP A 193 2.41 3.78 -6.68
C ASP A 193 1.38 4.81 -7.16
N ASN A 194 0.65 4.49 -8.23
CA ASN A 194 -0.43 5.30 -8.77
C ASN A 194 -1.45 4.43 -9.55
N PRO A 195 -2.70 4.91 -9.71
CA PRO A 195 -3.78 4.12 -10.34
C PRO A 195 -3.52 3.75 -11.80
N ARG A 196 -2.81 4.62 -12.53
CA ARG A 196 -2.47 4.35 -13.94
C ARG A 196 -1.53 3.15 -14.04
N CYS A 197 -0.49 3.09 -13.19
CA CYS A 197 0.40 1.95 -13.12
C CYS A 197 -0.37 0.65 -12.81
N ALA A 198 -1.32 0.68 -11.88
CA ALA A 198 -2.13 -0.49 -11.52
C ALA A 198 -2.93 -1.01 -12.73
N ARG A 199 -3.57 -0.11 -13.49
CA ARG A 199 -4.27 -0.48 -14.73
C ARG A 199 -3.34 -1.02 -15.82
N GLU A 200 -2.14 -0.46 -15.95
CA GLU A 200 -1.12 -0.91 -16.92
C GLU A 200 -0.57 -2.29 -16.53
N ALA A 201 -0.29 -2.52 -15.26
CA ALA A 201 0.14 -3.83 -14.75
C ALA A 201 -0.88 -4.92 -15.09
N PHE A 202 -2.16 -4.69 -14.78
CA PHE A 202 -3.24 -5.62 -15.10
C PHE A 202 -3.34 -5.90 -16.62
N ARG A 203 -3.31 -4.86 -17.46
CA ARG A 203 -3.33 -5.04 -18.94
C ARG A 203 -2.14 -5.85 -19.45
N ASN A 204 -1.02 -5.79 -18.75
CA ASN A 204 0.20 -6.54 -19.08
C ASN A 204 0.22 -7.95 -18.44
N GLY A 205 -0.90 -8.41 -17.85
CA GLY A 205 -1.02 -9.72 -17.22
C GLY A 205 -0.23 -9.86 -15.91
N LYS A 206 0.09 -8.73 -15.26
CA LYS A 206 0.75 -8.68 -13.94
C LYS A 206 -0.22 -8.26 -12.86
N ILE A 207 0.09 -8.64 -11.62
CA ILE A 207 -0.63 -8.22 -10.43
C ILE A 207 -0.01 -6.91 -9.95
N ALA A 208 -0.79 -5.81 -9.98
CA ALA A 208 -0.38 -4.55 -9.43
C ALA A 208 -0.14 -4.69 -7.92
N SER A 209 1.01 -4.26 -7.44
CA SER A 209 1.44 -4.43 -6.04
C SER A 209 1.68 -3.06 -5.42
N MET A 210 0.81 -2.68 -4.50
CA MET A 210 0.80 -1.41 -3.80
C MET A 210 1.15 -1.63 -2.32
N LEU A 211 1.50 -0.57 -1.60
CA LEU A 211 1.84 -0.62 -0.19
C LEU A 211 0.89 0.26 0.63
N GLY A 212 0.41 -0.27 1.75
CA GLY A 212 -0.31 0.46 2.77
C GLY A 212 0.28 0.23 4.15
N ILE A 213 0.41 1.28 4.97
CA ILE A 213 0.79 1.16 6.39
C ILE A 213 -0.47 0.91 7.21
N GLU A 214 -0.42 -0.09 8.08
CA GLU A 214 -1.54 -0.44 8.95
C GLU A 214 -1.31 0.00 10.40
N GLY A 215 -1.55 1.28 10.61
CA GLY A 215 -1.53 1.91 11.94
C GLY A 215 -0.66 3.15 12.02
N GLY A 216 -1.28 4.26 12.42
CA GLY A 216 -0.60 5.55 12.58
C GLY A 216 0.47 5.56 13.69
N HIS A 217 0.52 4.54 14.58
CA HIS A 217 1.62 4.37 15.54
C HIS A 217 2.97 4.16 14.82
N GLN A 218 2.95 3.59 13.63
CA GLN A 218 4.12 3.29 12.82
C GLN A 218 4.86 4.53 12.29
N VAL A 219 4.21 5.72 12.31
CA VAL A 219 4.87 6.96 11.87
C VAL A 219 5.59 7.70 13.01
N GLY A 220 5.64 7.13 14.23
CA GLY A 220 6.40 7.68 15.35
C GLY A 220 5.88 9.05 15.81
N ASN A 221 4.56 9.26 15.80
CA ASN A 221 3.93 10.55 16.14
C ASN A 221 4.53 11.74 15.35
N SER A 222 4.87 11.52 14.07
CA SER A 222 5.58 12.50 13.25
C SER A 222 4.95 12.71 11.88
N ILE A 223 4.47 13.91 11.61
CA ILE A 223 3.97 14.30 10.27
C ILE A 223 5.10 14.20 9.22
N ALA A 224 6.34 14.44 9.61
CA ALA A 224 7.48 14.32 8.70
C ALA A 224 7.69 12.87 8.21
N SER A 225 7.50 11.88 9.10
CA SER A 225 7.62 10.45 8.74
C SER A 225 6.57 10.04 7.70
N ILE A 226 5.36 10.61 7.74
CA ILE A 226 4.31 10.37 6.74
C ILE A 226 4.82 10.73 5.35
N ARG A 227 5.49 11.88 5.19
CA ARG A 227 6.08 12.30 3.92
C ARG A 227 7.15 11.33 3.43
N GLN A 228 8.03 10.90 4.34
CA GLN A 228 9.07 9.94 3.98
C GLN A 228 8.48 8.59 3.53
N PHE A 229 7.46 8.10 4.21
CA PHE A 229 6.79 6.86 3.79
C PHE A 229 6.04 7.03 2.45
N TYR A 230 5.45 8.20 2.19
CA TYR A 230 4.87 8.51 0.88
C TYR A 230 5.94 8.47 -0.22
N ASP A 231 7.11 9.08 0.01
CA ASP A 231 8.24 9.07 -0.92
C ASP A 231 8.80 7.64 -1.11
N LEU A 232 8.74 6.80 -0.08
CA LEU A 232 9.05 5.37 -0.19
C LEU A 232 7.95 4.56 -0.90
N GLY A 233 6.83 5.18 -1.24
CA GLY A 233 5.79 4.60 -2.09
C GLY A 233 4.60 3.98 -1.37
N VAL A 234 4.44 4.24 -0.08
CA VAL A 234 3.21 3.94 0.66
C VAL A 234 2.08 4.83 0.14
N ARG A 235 0.88 4.27 -0.02
CA ARG A 235 -0.26 5.01 -0.60
C ARG A 235 -1.48 5.13 0.29
N TYR A 236 -1.53 4.37 1.40
CA TYR A 236 -2.45 4.66 2.48
C TYR A 236 -1.79 4.49 3.85
N ILE A 237 -2.38 5.12 4.87
CA ILE A 237 -2.10 4.86 6.27
C ILE A 237 -3.43 4.62 6.98
N THR A 238 -3.57 3.45 7.60
CA THR A 238 -4.67 3.19 8.53
C THR A 238 -4.43 4.04 9.78
N THR A 239 -5.37 4.91 10.11
CA THR A 239 -5.16 5.98 11.11
C THR A 239 -4.82 5.41 12.50
N THR A 240 -5.40 4.27 12.89
CA THR A 240 -5.01 3.46 14.06
C THR A 240 -4.98 1.98 13.68
N HIS A 241 -4.27 1.16 14.45
CA HIS A 241 -4.48 -0.29 14.47
C HIS A 241 -5.20 -0.66 15.79
N ASN A 242 -4.73 -1.65 16.52
CA ASN A 242 -5.33 -2.08 17.79
C ASN A 242 -4.92 -1.21 19.00
N CYS A 243 -4.21 -0.15 18.80
CA CYS A 243 -3.80 0.82 19.82
C CYS A 243 -4.13 2.25 19.38
N ASP A 244 -4.41 3.10 20.37
CA ASP A 244 -4.41 4.54 20.16
C ASP A 244 -3.02 5.04 19.77
N ASN A 245 -2.99 6.19 19.13
CA ASN A 245 -1.75 6.92 18.86
C ASN A 245 -2.00 8.43 19.00
N ALA A 246 -1.00 9.25 18.66
CA ALA A 246 -1.13 10.70 18.79
C ALA A 246 -2.24 11.30 17.90
N PHE A 247 -2.75 10.57 16.92
CA PHE A 247 -3.76 11.09 15.98
C PHE A 247 -5.20 10.75 16.40
N ALA A 248 -5.46 9.53 16.89
CA ALA A 248 -6.84 9.07 17.05
C ALA A 248 -7.00 7.89 18.02
N THR A 249 -8.26 7.67 18.40
CA THR A 249 -8.71 6.52 19.20
C THR A 249 -9.02 5.33 18.29
N SER A 250 -8.58 4.14 18.69
CA SER A 250 -8.82 2.88 18.00
C SER A 250 -10.14 2.22 18.43
N ALA A 251 -10.71 1.38 17.57
CA ALA A 251 -11.85 0.52 17.90
C ALA A 251 -11.54 -0.41 19.08
N SER A 252 -10.32 -0.93 19.16
CA SER A 252 -9.88 -1.84 20.23
C SER A 252 -9.84 -1.16 21.59
N THR A 253 -9.49 0.13 21.67
CA THR A 253 -9.54 0.93 22.90
C THR A 253 -10.98 1.01 23.42
N VAL A 254 -11.93 1.24 22.51
CA VAL A 254 -13.36 1.31 22.87
C VAL A 254 -13.90 -0.07 23.25
N ALA A 255 -13.45 -1.14 22.57
CA ALA A 255 -13.86 -2.51 22.87
C ALA A 255 -13.50 -2.96 24.29
N VAL A 256 -12.42 -2.44 24.86
CA VAL A 256 -12.04 -2.72 26.26
C VAL A 256 -12.65 -1.71 27.25
N GLY A 257 -13.65 -0.94 26.84
CA GLY A 257 -14.42 -0.03 27.69
C GLY A 257 -13.75 1.30 28.03
N ARG A 258 -12.68 1.67 27.30
CA ARG A 258 -12.06 2.99 27.45
C ARG A 258 -12.81 4.04 26.64
N GLU A 259 -12.60 5.32 26.97
CA GLU A 259 -13.25 6.47 26.35
C GLU A 259 -12.90 6.58 24.84
N ASP A 260 -13.94 6.78 24.01
CA ASP A 260 -13.79 7.14 22.61
C ASP A 260 -13.58 8.66 22.48
N ARG A 261 -12.32 9.08 22.34
CA ARG A 261 -11.92 10.48 22.21
C ARG A 261 -11.89 10.96 20.75
N GLY A 262 -12.16 10.09 19.79
CA GLY A 262 -12.16 10.42 18.37
C GLY A 262 -10.80 10.87 17.86
N LEU A 263 -10.82 11.86 16.96
CA LEU A 263 -9.64 12.44 16.33
C LEU A 263 -9.04 13.54 17.22
N SER A 264 -7.75 13.45 17.54
CA SER A 264 -7.04 14.45 18.34
C SER A 264 -6.80 15.76 17.57
N PRO A 265 -6.45 16.88 18.25
CA PRO A 265 -5.98 18.08 17.56
C PRO A 265 -4.77 17.83 16.63
N PHE A 266 -3.87 16.95 17.01
CA PHE A 266 -2.74 16.55 16.15
C PHE A 266 -3.20 15.65 14.99
N GLY A 267 -4.27 14.87 15.18
CA GLY A 267 -4.94 14.13 14.12
C GLY A 267 -5.56 15.02 13.05
N HIS A 268 -6.01 16.22 13.38
CA HIS A 268 -6.44 17.20 12.37
C HIS A 268 -5.27 17.60 11.45
N GLU A 269 -4.07 17.74 11.99
CA GLU A 269 -2.87 18.04 11.20
C GLU A 269 -2.44 16.85 10.32
N TYR A 270 -2.62 15.63 10.82
CA TYR A 270 -2.47 14.39 10.04
C TYR A 270 -3.39 14.38 8.82
N VAL A 271 -4.70 14.62 9.00
CA VAL A 271 -5.69 14.64 7.91
C VAL A 271 -5.31 15.68 6.85
N LYS A 272 -4.91 16.89 7.27
CA LYS A 272 -4.48 17.95 6.35
C LYS A 272 -3.29 17.53 5.51
N GLU A 273 -2.26 16.91 6.13
CA GLU A 273 -1.06 16.48 5.40
C GLU A 273 -1.34 15.31 4.46
N MET A 274 -2.17 14.34 4.87
CA MET A 274 -2.60 13.23 4.02
C MET A 274 -3.33 13.76 2.77
N ASN A 275 -4.27 14.70 2.94
CA ASN A 275 -4.96 15.32 1.81
C ASN A 275 -3.98 16.10 0.91
N ARG A 276 -3.04 16.87 1.49
CA ARG A 276 -2.03 17.62 0.74
C ARG A 276 -1.11 16.70 -0.08
N LEU A 277 -0.72 15.57 0.47
CA LEU A 277 0.11 14.57 -0.23
C LEU A 277 -0.66 13.88 -1.38
N GLY A 278 -1.98 13.78 -1.27
CA GLY A 278 -2.76 12.88 -2.11
C GLY A 278 -2.62 11.43 -1.67
N MET A 279 -2.49 11.21 -0.36
CA MET A 279 -2.37 9.91 0.27
C MET A 279 -3.71 9.50 0.89
N MET A 280 -4.14 8.26 0.65
CA MET A 280 -5.42 7.77 1.13
C MET A 280 -5.42 7.67 2.67
N ILE A 281 -6.45 8.22 3.31
CA ILE A 281 -6.72 8.04 4.74
C ILE A 281 -7.56 6.78 4.87
N ASP A 282 -7.02 5.77 5.54
CA ASP A 282 -7.74 4.54 5.83
C ASP A 282 -8.34 4.59 7.24
N LEU A 283 -9.63 4.29 7.33
CA LEU A 283 -10.43 4.32 8.55
C LEU A 283 -10.80 2.93 9.09
N SER A 284 -10.20 1.86 8.55
CA SER A 284 -10.24 0.57 9.22
C SER A 284 -9.59 0.69 10.61
N HIS A 285 -9.98 -0.12 11.57
CA HIS A 285 -9.50 -0.12 12.97
C HIS A 285 -9.82 1.09 13.84
N VAL A 286 -10.23 2.23 13.28
CA VAL A 286 -10.52 3.41 14.10
C VAL A 286 -11.86 3.30 14.86
N SER A 287 -11.99 4.04 15.96
CA SER A 287 -13.26 4.15 16.67
C SER A 287 -14.36 4.81 15.81
N HIS A 288 -15.61 4.55 16.14
CA HIS A 288 -16.75 5.16 15.43
C HIS A 288 -16.76 6.70 15.50
N GLN A 289 -16.26 7.28 16.59
CA GLN A 289 -16.13 8.74 16.69
C GLN A 289 -15.00 9.24 15.76
N THR A 290 -13.87 8.56 15.71
CA THR A 290 -12.79 8.91 14.77
C THR A 290 -13.27 8.88 13.32
N MET A 291 -14.11 7.89 12.91
CA MET A 291 -14.71 7.85 11.57
C MET A 291 -15.49 9.13 11.25
N ARG A 292 -16.34 9.57 12.18
CA ARG A 292 -17.15 10.79 12.02
C ARG A 292 -16.31 12.05 11.98
N ASP A 293 -15.32 12.15 12.86
CA ASP A 293 -14.44 13.32 12.96
C ASP A 293 -13.64 13.50 11.66
N VAL A 294 -13.01 12.44 11.15
CA VAL A 294 -12.26 12.50 9.88
C VAL A 294 -13.18 12.87 8.72
N LEU A 295 -14.37 12.24 8.60
CA LEU A 295 -15.33 12.57 7.53
C LEU A 295 -15.80 14.01 7.58
N SER A 296 -15.81 14.64 8.78
CA SER A 296 -16.25 16.02 8.95
C SER A 296 -15.23 17.05 8.43
N ILE A 297 -13.95 16.69 8.31
CA ILE A 297 -12.86 17.63 8.00
C ILE A 297 -12.07 17.30 6.77
N THR A 298 -12.10 16.04 6.31
CA THR A 298 -11.31 15.63 5.12
C THR A 298 -11.81 16.32 3.85
N GLN A 299 -10.90 16.74 3.00
CA GLN A 299 -11.18 17.29 1.67
C GLN A 299 -11.19 16.21 0.58
N ALA A 300 -10.54 15.07 0.84
CA ALA A 300 -10.43 13.97 -0.09
C ALA A 300 -11.31 12.78 0.34
N PRO A 301 -11.70 11.90 -0.59
CA PRO A 301 -12.33 10.64 -0.24
C PRO A 301 -11.53 9.83 0.76
N VAL A 302 -12.20 9.06 1.62
CA VAL A 302 -11.58 8.11 2.56
C VAL A 302 -11.75 6.68 2.06
N ILE A 303 -10.91 5.79 2.58
CA ILE A 303 -11.08 4.35 2.40
C ILE A 303 -11.29 3.66 3.74
N PHE A 304 -11.88 2.48 3.69
CA PHE A 304 -11.82 1.45 4.70
C PHE A 304 -11.20 0.24 4.01
N SER A 305 -9.92 -0.02 4.24
CA SER A 305 -9.18 -1.06 3.52
C SER A 305 -9.70 -2.47 3.79
N HIS A 306 -10.29 -2.71 4.99
CA HIS A 306 -10.88 -3.97 5.40
C HIS A 306 -11.87 -3.76 6.57
N SER A 307 -13.16 -3.59 6.28
CA SER A 307 -14.23 -3.38 7.27
C SER A 307 -15.55 -3.97 6.77
N GLY A 308 -16.58 -3.99 7.59
CA GLY A 308 -17.92 -4.45 7.21
C GLY A 308 -19.01 -3.45 7.65
N ALA A 309 -20.27 -3.86 7.62
CA ALA A 309 -21.42 -3.06 8.04
C ALA A 309 -21.82 -3.37 9.49
N TYR A 310 -21.87 -2.36 10.35
CA TYR A 310 -22.22 -2.52 11.77
C TYR A 310 -23.65 -3.00 11.98
N SER A 311 -24.57 -2.63 11.10
CA SER A 311 -25.97 -3.02 11.19
C SER A 311 -26.21 -4.49 10.79
N VAL A 312 -25.31 -5.11 10.05
CA VAL A 312 -25.34 -6.55 9.74
C VAL A 312 -24.80 -7.35 10.92
N GLN A 313 -23.59 -7.00 11.38
CA GLN A 313 -22.97 -7.62 12.54
C GLN A 313 -22.41 -6.53 13.46
N ARG A 314 -22.88 -6.47 14.71
CA ARG A 314 -22.49 -5.43 15.68
C ARG A 314 -21.08 -5.64 16.23
N HIS A 315 -20.11 -5.35 15.41
CA HIS A 315 -18.70 -5.38 15.78
C HIS A 315 -18.07 -3.99 15.62
N LEU A 316 -17.25 -3.52 16.57
CA LEU A 316 -16.68 -2.16 16.55
C LEU A 316 -15.72 -1.89 15.38
N ARG A 317 -15.22 -2.96 14.71
CA ARG A 317 -14.44 -2.84 13.48
C ARG A 317 -15.29 -2.54 12.24
N HIS A 318 -16.62 -2.53 12.37
CA HIS A 318 -17.59 -2.30 11.30
C HIS A 318 -18.06 -0.85 11.26
N VAL A 319 -18.54 -0.45 10.10
CA VAL A 319 -18.92 0.93 9.78
C VAL A 319 -20.41 1.14 10.08
N PRO A 320 -20.79 2.09 10.96
CA PRO A 320 -22.19 2.43 11.23
C PRO A 320 -22.89 3.06 10.01
N ASP A 321 -24.21 2.91 9.91
CA ASP A 321 -25.01 3.39 8.76
C ASP A 321 -24.94 4.91 8.56
N ASP A 322 -24.81 5.69 9.63
CA ASP A 322 -24.61 7.13 9.51
C ASP A 322 -23.25 7.47 8.88
N VAL A 323 -22.22 6.70 9.21
CA VAL A 323 -20.89 6.79 8.62
C VAL A 323 -20.91 6.30 7.16
N LEU A 324 -21.62 5.19 6.84
CA LEU A 324 -21.81 4.72 5.46
C LEU A 324 -22.43 5.81 4.58
N ARG A 325 -23.45 6.51 5.08
CA ARG A 325 -24.03 7.69 4.38
C ARG A 325 -23.01 8.82 4.22
N GLY A 326 -22.15 9.01 5.22
CA GLY A 326 -21.02 9.94 5.16
C GLY A 326 -20.02 9.57 4.07
N VAL A 327 -19.65 8.30 3.97
CA VAL A 327 -18.74 7.75 2.94
C VAL A 327 -19.31 7.97 1.54
N LYS A 328 -20.60 7.70 1.31
CA LYS A 328 -21.28 8.03 0.06
C LYS A 328 -21.12 9.49 -0.32
N LYS A 329 -21.42 10.41 0.61
CA LYS A 329 -21.30 11.86 0.39
C LYS A 329 -19.86 12.29 0.11
N ASN A 330 -18.89 11.65 0.78
CA ASN A 330 -17.47 11.92 0.64
C ASN A 330 -16.87 11.34 -0.67
N GLY A 331 -17.57 10.39 -1.31
CA GLY A 331 -17.10 9.68 -2.50
C GLY A 331 -16.08 8.57 -2.21
N GLY A 332 -15.94 8.19 -0.93
CA GLY A 332 -15.05 7.13 -0.45
C GLY A 332 -15.59 5.72 -0.68
N ILE A 333 -14.88 4.72 -0.12
CA ILE A 333 -15.26 3.30 -0.23
C ILE A 333 -15.05 2.54 1.07
N VAL A 334 -15.84 1.45 1.22
CA VAL A 334 -15.65 0.41 2.22
C VAL A 334 -15.30 -0.89 1.50
N MET A 335 -14.11 -1.41 1.77
CA MET A 335 -13.63 -2.69 1.22
C MET A 335 -13.94 -3.77 2.26
N VAL A 336 -14.77 -4.75 1.86
CA VAL A 336 -15.37 -5.70 2.83
C VAL A 336 -14.36 -6.76 3.23
N THR A 337 -14.21 -6.97 4.55
CA THR A 337 -13.31 -7.94 5.16
C THR A 337 -13.88 -9.36 5.19
N PHE A 338 -12.98 -10.37 5.32
CA PHE A 338 -13.33 -11.80 5.39
C PHE A 338 -12.98 -12.44 6.75
N ILE A 339 -12.87 -11.66 7.80
CA ILE A 339 -12.55 -12.19 9.14
C ILE A 339 -13.78 -12.84 9.76
N ASN A 340 -13.73 -14.15 10.01
CA ASN A 340 -14.83 -14.96 10.54
C ASN A 340 -15.53 -14.33 11.75
N ARG A 341 -14.77 -13.98 12.79
CA ARG A 341 -15.31 -13.38 14.03
C ARG A 341 -15.94 -12.01 13.84
N PHE A 342 -15.71 -11.34 12.70
CA PHE A 342 -16.38 -10.08 12.37
C PHE A 342 -17.67 -10.33 11.58
N LEU A 343 -17.72 -11.42 10.82
CA LEU A 343 -18.87 -11.80 10.02
C LEU A 343 -19.94 -12.52 10.86
N ASN A 344 -19.50 -13.42 11.73
CA ASN A 344 -20.36 -14.16 12.64
C ASN A 344 -19.72 -14.23 14.03
N MET A 345 -20.17 -13.39 14.98
CA MET A 345 -19.64 -13.34 16.36
C MET A 345 -20.12 -14.48 17.24
N GLU A 346 -21.29 -15.06 16.92
CA GLU A 346 -21.90 -16.12 17.73
C GLU A 346 -21.24 -17.47 17.44
N ASP A 347 -20.94 -17.75 16.17
CA ASP A 347 -20.29 -18.99 15.73
C ASP A 347 -19.32 -18.68 14.56
N PRO A 348 -18.10 -18.18 14.86
CA PRO A 348 -17.13 -17.81 13.82
C PRO A 348 -16.78 -18.94 12.85
N ASP A 349 -16.76 -20.18 13.33
CA ASP A 349 -16.40 -21.35 12.50
C ASP A 349 -17.46 -21.66 11.43
N SER A 350 -18.67 -21.18 11.60
CA SER A 350 -19.76 -21.30 10.62
C SER A 350 -19.87 -20.14 9.63
N ALA A 351 -19.00 -19.13 9.73
CA ALA A 351 -18.98 -17.99 8.80
C ALA A 351 -18.78 -18.46 7.35
N THR A 352 -19.53 -17.87 6.43
CA THR A 352 -19.58 -18.26 5.03
C THR A 352 -19.43 -17.07 4.09
N ILE A 353 -19.23 -17.33 2.83
CA ILE A 353 -19.27 -16.33 1.74
C ILE A 353 -20.59 -15.54 1.74
N GLN A 354 -21.71 -16.10 2.23
CA GLN A 354 -23.00 -15.41 2.24
C GLN A 354 -23.02 -14.28 3.28
N ASP A 355 -22.30 -14.44 4.39
CA ASP A 355 -22.17 -13.39 5.38
C ASP A 355 -21.42 -12.17 4.78
N VAL A 356 -20.39 -12.42 3.98
CA VAL A 356 -19.70 -11.35 3.22
C VAL A 356 -20.65 -10.69 2.23
N VAL A 357 -21.44 -11.48 1.50
CA VAL A 357 -22.45 -10.97 0.54
C VAL A 357 -23.51 -10.13 1.25
N ASP A 358 -23.93 -10.48 2.47
CA ASP A 358 -24.88 -9.69 3.28
C ASP A 358 -24.31 -8.31 3.63
N HIS A 359 -23.04 -8.24 4.06
CA HIS A 359 -22.36 -6.97 4.30
C HIS A 359 -22.30 -6.10 3.04
N ILE A 360 -21.95 -6.70 1.89
CA ILE A 360 -21.84 -5.97 0.61
C ILE A 360 -23.20 -5.40 0.21
N PHE A 361 -24.28 -6.18 0.24
CA PHE A 361 -25.60 -5.69 -0.14
C PHE A 361 -26.14 -4.63 0.83
N HIS A 362 -25.89 -4.76 2.15
CA HIS A 362 -26.26 -3.73 3.10
C HIS A 362 -25.53 -2.40 2.84
N ILE A 363 -24.22 -2.45 2.58
CA ILE A 363 -23.44 -1.24 2.25
C ILE A 363 -23.94 -0.65 0.93
N ALA A 364 -24.25 -1.49 -0.08
CA ALA A 364 -24.83 -1.04 -1.34
C ALA A 364 -26.18 -0.32 -1.15
N GLU A 365 -27.03 -0.80 -0.26
CA GLU A 365 -28.32 -0.22 0.06
C GLU A 365 -28.18 1.13 0.78
N VAL A 366 -27.35 1.19 1.83
CA VAL A 366 -27.20 2.38 2.69
C VAL A 366 -26.34 3.46 2.03
N ALA A 367 -25.27 3.08 1.40
CA ALA A 367 -24.39 3.96 0.64
C ALA A 367 -24.72 3.89 -0.85
N CYS A 368 -24.02 3.07 -1.62
CA CYS A 368 -24.23 2.75 -3.02
C CYS A 368 -23.16 1.75 -3.50
N TRP A 369 -23.32 1.19 -4.70
CA TRP A 369 -22.34 0.28 -5.30
C TRP A 369 -20.98 0.96 -5.56
N GLU A 370 -20.97 2.26 -5.83
CA GLU A 370 -19.76 3.08 -5.99
C GLU A 370 -18.95 3.24 -4.69
N SER A 371 -19.53 2.88 -3.54
CA SER A 371 -18.85 2.94 -2.24
C SER A 371 -18.33 1.57 -1.77
N LEU A 372 -18.22 0.59 -2.65
CA LEU A 372 -17.84 -0.78 -2.32
C LEU A 372 -16.50 -1.20 -2.91
N GLY A 373 -15.80 -2.06 -2.18
CA GLY A 373 -14.61 -2.77 -2.62
C GLY A 373 -14.42 -4.07 -1.85
N VAL A 374 -13.28 -4.72 -2.06
CA VAL A 374 -12.88 -5.97 -1.41
C VAL A 374 -11.57 -5.76 -0.66
N GLY A 375 -11.51 -6.17 0.61
CA GLY A 375 -10.32 -6.12 1.45
C GLY A 375 -10.30 -7.33 2.37
N GLY A 376 -9.82 -8.47 1.84
CA GLY A 376 -10.01 -9.78 2.44
C GLY A 376 -9.36 -9.98 3.79
N ASP A 377 -8.30 -9.22 4.09
CA ASP A 377 -7.47 -9.38 5.27
C ASP A 377 -6.81 -10.78 5.36
N TYR A 378 -6.52 -11.35 4.19
CA TYR A 378 -5.81 -12.62 4.10
C TYR A 378 -4.41 -12.50 4.70
N SER A 379 -4.01 -13.55 5.43
CA SER A 379 -2.77 -13.62 6.22
C SER A 379 -2.76 -12.77 7.50
N GLY A 380 -3.76 -11.90 7.74
CA GLY A 380 -3.96 -11.16 9.00
C GLY A 380 -4.91 -11.88 9.97
N THR A 381 -5.56 -12.97 9.53
CA THR A 381 -6.44 -13.82 10.35
C THR A 381 -6.05 -15.29 10.19
N PRO A 382 -6.22 -16.12 11.23
CA PRO A 382 -5.97 -17.56 11.10
C PRO A 382 -7.03 -18.28 10.27
N GLU A 383 -8.26 -17.77 10.23
CA GLU A 383 -9.43 -18.42 9.65
C GLU A 383 -10.17 -17.49 8.71
N CYS A 384 -10.68 -18.06 7.60
CA CYS A 384 -11.47 -17.38 6.59
C CYS A 384 -12.81 -18.07 6.39
N PRO A 385 -13.85 -17.36 5.88
CA PRO A 385 -15.19 -17.90 5.71
C PRO A 385 -15.20 -19.08 4.73
N ILE A 386 -16.10 -20.02 4.96
CA ILE A 386 -16.35 -21.14 4.04
C ILE A 386 -16.72 -20.56 2.66
N GLY A 387 -15.98 -20.97 1.65
CA GLY A 387 -16.09 -20.47 0.28
C GLY A 387 -15.13 -19.34 -0.08
N LEU A 388 -14.39 -18.80 0.91
CA LEU A 388 -13.36 -17.75 0.75
C LEU A 388 -12.08 -18.11 1.52
N GLU A 389 -11.69 -19.39 1.53
CA GLU A 389 -10.60 -19.91 2.36
C GLU A 389 -9.22 -19.34 2.01
N ASP A 390 -9.06 -18.85 0.78
CA ASP A 390 -7.81 -18.24 0.30
C ASP A 390 -8.03 -17.36 -0.93
N VAL A 391 -6.98 -16.68 -1.37
CA VAL A 391 -7.02 -15.73 -2.51
C VAL A 391 -7.45 -16.34 -3.84
N SER A 392 -7.54 -17.67 -4.00
CA SER A 392 -8.08 -18.30 -5.21
C SER A 392 -9.61 -18.20 -5.33
N LYS A 393 -10.29 -17.82 -4.25
CA LYS A 393 -11.75 -17.86 -4.12
C LYS A 393 -12.46 -16.57 -4.52
N TYR A 394 -11.77 -15.54 -4.92
CA TYR A 394 -12.41 -14.29 -5.37
C TYR A 394 -13.46 -14.48 -6.48
N PRO A 395 -13.26 -15.36 -7.50
CA PRO A 395 -14.31 -15.62 -8.47
C PRO A 395 -15.59 -16.18 -7.86
N ASN A 396 -15.50 -16.91 -6.71
CA ASN A 396 -16.68 -17.43 -6.01
C ASN A 396 -17.48 -16.27 -5.40
N LEU A 397 -16.80 -15.27 -4.80
CA LEU A 397 -17.47 -14.08 -4.26
C LEU A 397 -18.23 -13.34 -5.37
N ILE A 398 -17.58 -13.10 -6.49
CA ILE A 398 -18.23 -12.44 -7.63
C ILE A 398 -19.43 -13.26 -8.15
N ALA A 399 -19.29 -14.59 -8.20
CA ALA A 399 -20.39 -15.48 -8.60
C ALA A 399 -21.57 -15.40 -7.62
N ALA A 400 -21.31 -15.41 -6.31
CA ALA A 400 -22.34 -15.30 -5.28
C ALA A 400 -23.07 -13.93 -5.33
N LEU A 401 -22.35 -12.85 -5.63
CA LEU A 401 -22.97 -11.53 -5.86
C LEU A 401 -23.88 -11.52 -7.09
N LEU A 402 -23.44 -12.10 -8.20
CA LEU A 402 -24.23 -12.21 -9.44
C LEU A 402 -25.46 -13.09 -9.22
N GLU A 403 -25.35 -14.21 -8.50
CA GLU A 403 -26.44 -15.11 -8.14
C GLU A 403 -27.49 -14.39 -7.27
N ARG A 404 -27.05 -13.53 -6.34
CA ARG A 404 -27.95 -12.71 -5.52
C ARG A 404 -28.56 -11.52 -6.27
N GLY A 405 -28.21 -11.30 -7.53
CA GLY A 405 -28.83 -10.31 -8.42
C GLY A 405 -28.01 -9.05 -8.67
N ALA A 406 -26.75 -9.00 -8.27
CA ALA A 406 -25.86 -7.92 -8.68
C ALA A 406 -25.66 -7.95 -10.22
N THR A 407 -25.60 -6.76 -10.84
CA THR A 407 -25.30 -6.63 -12.26
C THR A 407 -23.81 -6.77 -12.55
N ASP A 408 -23.42 -7.07 -13.79
CA ASP A 408 -22.03 -7.10 -14.22
C ASP A 408 -21.30 -5.78 -13.94
N GLU A 409 -21.99 -4.64 -14.10
CA GLU A 409 -21.41 -3.33 -13.81
C GLU A 409 -21.16 -3.14 -12.30
N GLN A 410 -22.11 -3.50 -11.46
CA GLN A 410 -21.97 -3.42 -10.01
C GLN A 410 -20.78 -4.25 -9.49
N VAL A 411 -20.61 -5.47 -10.00
CA VAL A 411 -19.46 -6.29 -9.62
C VAL A 411 -18.14 -5.78 -10.19
N ARG A 412 -18.12 -5.10 -11.36
CA ARG A 412 -16.92 -4.41 -11.87
C ARG A 412 -16.51 -3.24 -10.96
N LEU A 413 -17.48 -2.46 -10.52
CA LEU A 413 -17.24 -1.36 -9.57
C LEU A 413 -16.58 -1.89 -8.29
N LEU A 414 -17.20 -2.91 -7.68
CA LEU A 414 -16.70 -3.53 -6.45
C LEU A 414 -15.32 -4.18 -6.66
N ALA A 415 -15.10 -4.87 -7.77
CA ALA A 415 -13.86 -5.61 -8.01
C ALA A 415 -12.62 -4.70 -7.97
N GLY A 416 -12.67 -3.51 -8.58
CA GLY A 416 -11.50 -2.62 -8.57
C GLY A 416 -11.71 -1.25 -9.19
N GLU A 417 -12.78 -1.04 -9.96
CA GLU A 417 -12.99 0.27 -10.59
C GLU A 417 -13.20 1.37 -9.54
N ASN A 418 -13.86 1.07 -8.42
CA ASN A 418 -14.08 2.03 -7.34
C ASN A 418 -12.79 2.44 -6.64
N ILE A 419 -11.93 1.49 -6.23
CA ILE A 419 -10.66 1.86 -5.55
C ILE A 419 -9.75 2.66 -6.49
N LEU A 420 -9.72 2.32 -7.79
CA LEU A 420 -8.94 3.06 -8.78
C LEU A 420 -9.48 4.49 -8.98
N ARG A 421 -10.80 4.67 -8.99
CA ARG A 421 -11.46 5.98 -9.02
C ARG A 421 -11.14 6.79 -7.78
N VAL A 422 -11.33 6.22 -6.60
CA VAL A 422 -11.08 6.88 -5.31
C VAL A 422 -9.63 7.32 -5.21
N TRP A 423 -8.69 6.43 -5.50
CA TRP A 423 -7.26 6.73 -5.46
C TRP A 423 -6.89 7.86 -6.44
N SER A 424 -7.41 7.82 -7.69
CA SER A 424 -7.19 8.89 -8.66
C SER A 424 -7.73 10.24 -8.17
N THR A 425 -8.95 10.25 -7.60
CA THR A 425 -9.55 11.47 -7.05
C THR A 425 -8.72 12.06 -5.91
N ILE A 426 -8.16 11.21 -5.04
CA ILE A 426 -7.32 11.64 -3.92
C ILE A 426 -6.01 12.25 -4.42
N GLU A 427 -5.37 11.64 -5.44
CA GLU A 427 -4.16 12.20 -6.07
C GLU A 427 -4.43 13.56 -6.71
N ASP A 428 -5.56 13.71 -7.42
CA ASP A 428 -5.96 14.96 -8.08
C ASP A 428 -6.21 16.07 -7.05
N ILE A 429 -6.91 15.77 -5.94
CA ILE A 429 -7.13 16.72 -4.85
C ILE A 429 -5.80 17.13 -4.21
N GLY A 430 -4.92 16.18 -3.94
CA GLY A 430 -3.58 16.48 -3.40
C GLY A 430 -2.77 17.37 -4.34
N ALA A 431 -2.82 17.09 -5.64
CA ALA A 431 -2.17 17.93 -6.65
C ALA A 431 -2.77 19.36 -6.69
N GLN A 432 -4.10 19.47 -6.59
CA GLN A 432 -4.79 20.76 -6.50
C GLN A 432 -4.32 21.53 -5.26
N ILE A 433 -4.35 20.93 -4.06
CA ILE A 433 -3.93 21.58 -2.81
C ILE A 433 -2.48 22.08 -2.93
N ARG A 434 -1.57 21.27 -3.44
CA ARG A 434 -0.16 21.69 -3.65
C ARG A 434 0.01 22.79 -4.68
N GLY A 435 -0.90 22.89 -5.64
CA GLY A 435 -0.88 23.92 -6.71
C GLY A 435 -1.50 25.26 -6.33
N GLU A 436 -2.24 25.37 -5.22
CA GLU A 436 -2.97 26.59 -4.84
C GLU A 436 -2.09 27.78 -4.46
N GLY A 437 -0.80 27.57 -4.13
CA GLY A 437 0.11 28.62 -3.67
C GLY A 437 -0.29 29.23 -2.32
N SER A 438 -1.21 28.62 -1.61
CA SER A 438 -1.68 29.02 -0.28
C SER A 438 -0.77 28.46 0.82
N LYS A 439 -0.98 28.85 2.08
CA LYS A 439 -0.27 28.26 3.22
C LYS A 439 -0.50 26.74 3.30
N ASN A 440 -1.68 26.25 2.89
CA ASN A 440 -2.04 24.83 2.90
C ASN A 440 -1.29 24.01 1.83
N SER A 441 -0.69 24.68 0.83
CA SER A 441 0.14 24.01 -0.19
C SER A 441 1.50 23.57 0.36
N LEU A 442 1.97 24.20 1.44
CA LEU A 442 3.26 23.91 2.06
C LEU A 442 3.18 22.64 2.92
N PRO A 443 4.28 21.87 3.05
CA PRO A 443 4.36 20.78 3.98
C PRO A 443 3.97 21.20 5.39
N ASN A 444 3.16 20.39 6.06
CA ASN A 444 2.70 20.67 7.41
C ASN A 444 3.87 20.59 8.40
N GLU A 445 4.05 21.61 9.23
CA GLU A 445 5.13 21.75 10.21
C GLU A 445 4.68 21.44 11.65
N ALA A 446 3.45 20.92 11.83
CA ALA A 446 2.94 20.58 13.15
C ALA A 446 3.82 19.52 13.83
N VAL A 447 4.03 19.72 15.10
CA VAL A 447 4.82 18.85 15.96
C VAL A 447 3.94 18.37 17.09
N TRP A 448 4.00 17.08 17.38
CA TRP A 448 3.31 16.49 18.51
C TRP A 448 3.82 17.07 19.85
N ASP A 449 2.91 17.48 20.73
CA ASP A 449 3.25 18.13 22.01
C ASP A 449 4.08 17.22 22.93
N GLY A 450 3.91 15.89 22.84
CA GLY A 450 4.70 14.90 23.57
C GLY A 450 6.12 14.66 23.05
N ARG A 451 6.51 15.32 21.94
CA ARG A 451 7.83 15.13 21.32
C ARG A 451 8.99 15.55 22.24
N THR A 452 9.90 14.62 22.51
CA THR A 452 11.17 14.93 23.16
C THR A 452 12.21 15.31 22.10
N TRP A 453 12.84 16.47 22.30
CA TRP A 453 13.91 16.92 21.41
C TRP A 453 15.27 16.62 22.04
N THR A 454 16.20 16.11 21.26
CA THR A 454 17.62 16.09 21.64
C THR A 454 18.06 17.53 21.83
N LYS A 455 18.53 17.88 23.03
CA LYS A 455 19.09 19.20 23.27
C LYS A 455 20.46 19.26 22.58
N GLY A 456 20.45 19.64 21.30
CA GLY A 456 21.68 19.96 20.58
C GLY A 456 22.25 21.29 21.05
N HIS A 457 23.59 21.41 21.13
CA HIS A 457 24.23 22.69 21.29
C HIS A 457 24.27 23.44 19.96
N SER A 458 23.62 24.60 19.88
CA SER A 458 23.79 25.48 18.74
C SER A 458 25.13 26.22 18.85
N TRP A 459 26.03 25.98 17.91
CA TRP A 459 27.32 26.66 17.78
C TRP A 459 27.16 28.09 17.25
N LEU A 460 26.04 28.39 16.61
CA LEU A 460 25.75 29.64 15.92
C LEU A 460 24.41 30.21 16.36
N PRO A 461 24.28 30.69 17.62
CA PRO A 461 22.99 31.17 18.13
C PRO A 461 22.40 32.36 17.38
N PHE A 462 23.17 32.95 16.46
CA PHE A 462 22.76 34.13 15.67
C PHE A 462 22.60 33.87 14.14
N MET A 463 22.65 32.60 13.71
CA MET A 463 22.54 32.27 12.29
C MET A 463 21.18 32.68 11.68
N PHE A 464 20.14 32.78 12.50
CA PHE A 464 18.81 33.18 12.11
C PHE A 464 18.34 34.38 12.91
N PRO A 465 18.81 35.63 12.58
CA PRO A 465 18.35 36.83 13.25
C PRO A 465 16.84 36.98 13.02
N GLY A 466 16.06 36.99 14.08
CA GLY A 466 14.60 37.03 14.03
C GLY A 466 13.91 35.70 14.33
N SER A 467 14.58 34.55 14.27
CA SER A 467 14.16 33.39 15.01
C SER A 467 14.40 33.70 16.50
N LYS A 468 13.51 34.46 17.12
CA LYS A 468 13.29 34.27 18.55
C LYS A 468 12.88 32.81 18.63
N ALA A 469 13.88 31.95 18.82
CA ALA A 469 13.63 30.59 19.21
C ALA A 469 12.64 30.69 20.35
N ARG A 470 11.38 30.33 20.09
CA ARG A 470 10.43 30.01 21.13
C ARG A 470 10.87 28.67 21.73
N LEU A 471 12.15 28.61 21.99
CA LEU A 471 12.77 27.56 22.79
C LEU A 471 12.36 27.88 24.23
N HIS A 472 11.25 27.29 24.60
CA HIS A 472 10.83 27.02 25.96
C HIS A 472 11.05 28.15 26.95
N GLY A 473 9.94 28.54 27.56
CA GLY A 473 9.96 29.48 28.67
C GLY A 473 11.11 29.21 29.62
N ASN A 474 11.79 30.28 30.00
CA ASN A 474 12.65 30.38 31.15
C ASN A 474 13.85 29.41 31.31
N SER A 475 14.83 29.51 30.41
CA SER A 475 16.19 29.33 30.86
C SER A 475 17.04 30.49 30.34
N LYS A 476 17.53 31.34 31.24
CA LYS A 476 18.64 32.25 30.98
C LYS A 476 19.81 31.36 30.56
N ALA A 477 20.01 31.20 29.25
CA ALA A 477 21.14 30.47 28.71
C ALA A 477 22.43 31.21 29.18
N ALA A 478 23.16 30.62 30.11
CA ALA A 478 24.48 31.08 30.45
C ALA A 478 25.36 30.96 29.19
N LYS A 479 26.11 32.00 28.86
CA LYS A 479 27.10 31.95 27.76
C LYS A 479 28.05 30.79 28.04
N PRO A 480 28.26 29.84 27.11
CA PRO A 480 29.22 28.79 27.29
C PRO A 480 30.61 29.39 27.50
N LYS A 481 31.32 28.92 28.48
CA LYS A 481 32.72 29.32 28.72
C LYS A 481 33.62 28.57 27.74
N ALA A 482 34.70 29.20 27.30
CA ALA A 482 35.68 28.59 26.39
C ALA A 482 36.26 27.26 26.89
N SER A 483 36.14 26.99 28.20
CA SER A 483 36.54 25.73 28.85
C SER A 483 35.64 24.54 28.54
N ASP A 484 34.45 24.77 27.97
CA ASP A 484 33.46 23.70 27.69
C ASP A 484 33.76 22.97 26.37
N PHE A 485 34.81 23.38 25.66
CA PHE A 485 35.20 22.86 24.34
C PHE A 485 36.51 22.06 24.38
N ASN A 486 36.65 21.15 25.35
CA ASN A 486 37.76 20.20 25.31
C ASN A 486 37.49 19.11 24.26
N ILE A 487 37.87 19.37 23.02
CA ILE A 487 38.01 18.34 22.00
C ILE A 487 39.33 17.62 22.32
N ARG A 488 39.24 16.39 22.81
CA ARG A 488 40.36 15.47 22.80
C ARG A 488 40.57 15.04 21.36
N THR A 489 41.69 15.50 20.79
CA THR A 489 42.26 14.97 19.54
C THR A 489 42.71 13.53 19.72
#